data_9bffd7742111bbc60623e1aa0981b5e7
#
_entry.id   9bffd7742111bbc60623e1aa0981b5e7
#
_cell.length_a   1.000
_cell.length_b   1.000
_cell.length_c   1.000
_cell.angle_alpha   90.00
_cell.angle_beta   90.00
_cell.angle_gamma   90.00
#
_symmetry.space_group_name_H-M   'P 1'
#
loop_
_entity.id
_entity.type
_entity.pdbx_description
1 polymer ?
#
loop_
_entity_poly.entity_id
_entity_poly.type
_entity_poly.pdbx_seq_one_letter_code
_entity_poly.pdbx_strand_id
1 'polypeptide(L)'
;MTETQGELASLSKYIFRAPRWYSSVALSLVIAALAGVAAFDSQYVLEDAWQGVFFIGVPTAVASMATTTVDRYFGGQLTYNRSSLLAVACEIVVVTVLVAAGVAAILTPRLSQNFVFDALIAALALVFAVRFLVVLAVSRNTLAVSVLPASIQTATAGVLLFVYGGTLNYVTSGGGSLLGAFLARPSHAPPEIQYAFAPRDFLLLVAMTALYGSVAYGFVVVIDRPWQRSLGVSVLDFIGGFIGHIAEGTRELEDFFEQIGEEAVVPVTVLSFRRTSDETEKARFVLPMIHPGPMGEIGGGNLPQRVADATDGLAFPPHATAGHDFNLVTEREVDTLVDAAADAHDRITYTDTATAPVRATDGEATLFGQAFDDDAFLVSTYAPNFADDISYAVGLSAAAEARVAGLETVLLADAHNCNNGLDGDDLGHIYPGSERSFQLIQAAGSAARDLADAPEHALRMGVAWDPTDWQPCDGIGPLGVRVAVVETGTTRTAYVLIDGNNMEPGLRERLLDAVGGLGIDHAEVMTTDTHIVNTVESSNQVGAAIDWGALTDVVVALTEAATDDLEPVEAGVATERAEVTVFGNDRTETLASHANAVIAMGGAVAGLAVLATVTISVLVFFLT
;
A
#
# COMPACT_ATOMS: atom_id res chain seq x y z
N MET A 1 -6.02 8.59 -4.82
CA MET A 1 -6.17 7.15 -5.21
C MET A 1 -7.27 7.02 -6.25
N THR A 2 -7.10 6.22 -7.30
CA THR A 2 -8.17 5.95 -8.27
C THR A 2 -9.20 4.98 -7.66
N GLU A 3 -10.46 5.02 -8.14
CA GLU A 3 -11.55 4.12 -7.74
C GLU A 3 -11.12 2.63 -7.77
N THR A 4 -10.28 2.25 -8.73
CA THR A 4 -9.68 0.91 -8.86
C THR A 4 -8.73 0.58 -7.70
N GLN A 5 -8.04 1.57 -7.13
CA GLN A 5 -7.17 1.36 -5.95
C GLN A 5 -8.02 1.14 -4.69
N GLY A 6 -9.14 1.83 -4.54
CA GLY A 6 -10.11 1.60 -3.46
C GLY A 6 -10.74 0.21 -3.52
N GLU A 7 -11.11 -0.28 -4.71
CA GLU A 7 -11.65 -1.64 -4.89
C GLU A 7 -10.59 -2.73 -4.63
N LEU A 8 -9.35 -2.54 -5.09
CA LEU A 8 -8.23 -3.44 -4.80
C LEU A 8 -7.87 -3.45 -3.30
N ALA A 9 -7.88 -2.30 -2.67
CA ALA A 9 -7.66 -2.18 -1.24
C ALA A 9 -8.75 -2.90 -0.44
N SER A 10 -10.03 -2.77 -0.81
CA SER A 10 -11.13 -3.47 -0.16
C SER A 10 -11.07 -5.00 -0.34
N LEU A 11 -10.65 -5.48 -1.51
CA LEU A 11 -10.40 -6.90 -1.79
C LEU A 11 -9.18 -7.41 -1.02
N SER A 12 -8.14 -6.61 -0.85
CA SER A 12 -6.92 -6.98 -0.13
C SER A 12 -7.22 -7.34 1.32
N LYS A 13 -8.13 -6.63 1.98
CA LYS A 13 -8.60 -6.90 3.34
C LYS A 13 -9.02 -8.35 3.58
N TYR A 14 -9.63 -8.99 2.57
CA TYR A 14 -10.11 -10.38 2.66
C TYR A 14 -9.10 -11.40 2.14
N ILE A 15 -8.25 -11.02 1.18
CA ILE A 15 -7.32 -11.94 0.51
C ILE A 15 -6.03 -12.11 1.34
N PHE A 16 -5.60 -11.10 2.08
CA PHE A 16 -4.27 -11.12 2.72
C PHE A 16 -4.26 -11.51 4.19
N ARG A 17 -5.40 -11.53 4.91
CA ARG A 17 -5.47 -12.11 6.26
C ARG A 17 -5.61 -13.63 6.18
N ALA A 18 -4.52 -14.33 5.97
CA ALA A 18 -4.51 -15.79 6.01
C ALA A 18 -4.87 -16.29 7.43
N PRO A 19 -5.86 -17.21 7.56
CA PRO A 19 -6.18 -17.82 8.83
C PRO A 19 -4.98 -18.58 9.38
N ARG A 20 -4.96 -18.84 10.68
CA ARG A 20 -3.88 -19.60 11.31
C ARG A 20 -3.76 -20.98 10.64
N TRP A 21 -2.55 -21.42 10.39
CA TRP A 21 -2.25 -22.66 9.64
C TRP A 21 -3.03 -23.87 10.13
N TYR A 22 -3.19 -24.01 11.44
CA TYR A 22 -3.92 -25.15 12.02
C TYR A 22 -5.43 -25.11 11.74
N SER A 23 -6.04 -23.92 11.60
CA SER A 23 -7.45 -23.79 11.21
C SER A 23 -7.66 -24.24 9.75
N SER A 24 -6.73 -23.87 8.86
CA SER A 24 -6.74 -24.31 7.47
C SER A 24 -6.57 -25.84 7.36
N VAL A 25 -5.62 -26.41 8.10
CA VAL A 25 -5.42 -27.87 8.11
C VAL A 25 -6.61 -28.61 8.69
N ALA A 26 -7.24 -28.08 9.76
CA ALA A 26 -8.44 -28.68 10.32
C ALA A 26 -9.61 -28.65 9.32
N LEU A 27 -9.80 -27.54 8.60
CA LEU A 27 -10.81 -27.43 7.56
C LEU A 27 -10.55 -28.42 6.41
N SER A 28 -9.29 -28.54 5.97
CA SER A 28 -8.88 -29.55 4.97
C SER A 28 -9.29 -30.95 5.40
N LEU A 29 -8.95 -31.37 6.60
CA LEU A 29 -9.29 -32.72 7.08
C LEU A 29 -10.80 -32.97 7.08
N VAL A 30 -11.63 -31.95 7.37
CA VAL A 30 -13.09 -32.06 7.31
C VAL A 30 -13.55 -32.19 5.86
N ILE A 31 -13.04 -31.36 4.93
CA ILE A 31 -13.38 -31.43 3.51
C ILE A 31 -12.99 -32.79 2.94
N ALA A 32 -11.76 -33.25 3.23
CA ALA A 32 -11.26 -34.53 2.78
C ALA A 32 -12.10 -35.71 3.31
N ALA A 33 -12.51 -35.68 4.60
CA ALA A 33 -13.36 -36.70 5.17
C ALA A 33 -14.75 -36.75 4.48
N LEU A 34 -15.37 -35.59 4.26
CA LEU A 34 -16.66 -35.50 3.56
C LEU A 34 -16.53 -35.97 2.11
N ALA A 35 -15.45 -35.61 1.42
CA ALA A 35 -15.18 -36.06 0.07
C ALA A 35 -14.99 -37.59 0.01
N GLY A 36 -14.32 -38.16 1.02
CA GLY A 36 -14.19 -39.62 1.16
C GLY A 36 -15.52 -40.34 1.32
N VAL A 37 -16.37 -39.85 2.21
CA VAL A 37 -17.75 -40.41 2.40
C VAL A 37 -18.58 -40.31 1.14
N ALA A 38 -18.36 -39.31 0.28
CA ALA A 38 -19.07 -39.17 -0.97
C ALA A 38 -18.47 -40.00 -2.12
N ALA A 39 -17.21 -40.37 -2.05
CA ALA A 39 -16.46 -41.01 -3.14
C ALA A 39 -16.28 -42.52 -2.97
N PHE A 40 -16.28 -43.04 -1.74
CA PHE A 40 -16.02 -44.43 -1.41
C PHE A 40 -17.30 -45.10 -0.87
N ASP A 41 -17.43 -46.41 -1.09
CA ASP A 41 -18.60 -47.20 -0.71
C ASP A 41 -18.13 -48.44 0.09
N SER A 42 -17.56 -48.19 1.27
CA SER A 42 -17.26 -49.25 2.21
C SER A 42 -18.49 -49.60 3.10
N GLN A 43 -18.35 -50.63 3.91
CA GLN A 43 -19.42 -50.96 4.86
C GLN A 43 -19.52 -49.98 6.05
N TYR A 44 -18.51 -49.08 6.20
CA TYR A 44 -18.41 -48.20 7.35
C TYR A 44 -18.07 -46.76 6.92
N VAL A 45 -18.94 -45.82 7.24
CA VAL A 45 -18.80 -44.39 6.93
C VAL A 45 -17.47 -43.81 7.48
N LEU A 46 -16.98 -44.31 8.65
CA LEU A 46 -15.72 -43.87 9.21
C LEU A 46 -14.50 -44.36 8.40
N GLU A 47 -14.63 -45.51 7.73
CA GLU A 47 -13.59 -46.01 6.84
C GLU A 47 -13.52 -45.14 5.57
N ASP A 48 -14.66 -44.80 4.99
CA ASP A 48 -14.73 -43.91 3.83
C ASP A 48 -14.18 -42.53 4.14
N ALA A 49 -14.56 -41.97 5.30
CA ALA A 49 -14.01 -40.70 5.80
C ALA A 49 -12.48 -40.76 5.97
N TRP A 50 -11.97 -41.84 6.55
CA TRP A 50 -10.52 -42.06 6.71
C TRP A 50 -9.80 -42.16 5.36
N GLN A 51 -10.36 -42.84 4.40
CA GLN A 51 -9.79 -42.95 3.06
C GLN A 51 -9.75 -41.58 2.38
N GLY A 52 -10.77 -40.76 2.54
CA GLY A 52 -10.75 -39.35 2.07
C GLY A 52 -9.64 -38.54 2.71
N VAL A 53 -9.49 -38.63 4.05
CA VAL A 53 -8.39 -37.98 4.77
C VAL A 53 -7.04 -38.47 4.25
N PHE A 54 -6.90 -39.77 3.99
CA PHE A 54 -5.63 -40.34 3.54
C PHE A 54 -5.25 -39.92 2.13
N PHE A 55 -6.16 -39.99 1.15
CA PHE A 55 -5.83 -39.70 -0.24
C PHE A 55 -5.90 -38.22 -0.61
N ILE A 56 -6.69 -37.42 0.10
CA ILE A 56 -6.90 -35.99 -0.19
C ILE A 56 -6.28 -35.13 0.93
N GLY A 57 -6.59 -35.42 2.19
CA GLY A 57 -6.13 -34.62 3.33
C GLY A 57 -4.63 -34.71 3.59
N VAL A 58 -4.02 -35.89 3.48
CA VAL A 58 -2.57 -36.06 3.71
C VAL A 58 -1.73 -35.24 2.71
N PRO A 59 -1.99 -35.26 1.38
CA PRO A 59 -1.30 -34.37 0.44
C PRO A 59 -1.40 -32.91 0.82
N THR A 60 -2.56 -32.46 1.27
CA THR A 60 -2.80 -31.07 1.71
C THR A 60 -2.05 -30.77 3.00
N ALA A 61 -2.08 -31.65 4.00
CA ALA A 61 -1.35 -31.46 5.26
C ALA A 61 0.17 -31.43 5.04
N VAL A 62 0.70 -32.32 4.20
CA VAL A 62 2.13 -32.32 3.83
C VAL A 62 2.49 -31.03 3.11
N ALA A 63 1.68 -30.61 2.14
CA ALA A 63 1.92 -29.37 1.42
C ALA A 63 1.84 -28.14 2.32
N SER A 64 0.94 -28.12 3.30
CA SER A 64 0.80 -27.03 4.28
C SER A 64 2.10 -26.76 5.04
N MET A 65 2.84 -27.81 5.38
CA MET A 65 4.07 -27.71 6.19
C MET A 65 5.34 -27.69 5.32
N ALA A 66 5.45 -28.65 4.42
CA ALA A 66 6.68 -28.85 3.65
C ALA A 66 6.92 -27.73 2.64
N THR A 67 5.86 -27.10 2.09
CA THR A 67 6.04 -25.99 1.13
C THR A 67 6.81 -24.83 1.75
N THR A 68 6.39 -24.35 2.93
CA THR A 68 7.08 -23.28 3.64
C THR A 68 8.51 -23.67 4.01
N THR A 69 8.72 -24.91 4.48
CA THR A 69 10.05 -25.39 4.87
C THR A 69 11.01 -25.42 3.67
N VAL A 70 10.55 -25.94 2.53
CA VAL A 70 11.36 -26.00 1.31
C VAL A 70 11.59 -24.60 0.74
N ASP A 71 10.57 -23.77 0.69
CA ASP A 71 10.66 -22.41 0.19
C ASP A 71 11.68 -21.58 0.96
N ARG A 72 11.60 -21.59 2.29
CA ARG A 72 12.53 -20.87 3.18
C ARG A 72 13.96 -21.39 3.11
N TYR A 73 14.15 -22.70 2.89
CA TYR A 73 15.48 -23.26 2.70
C TYR A 73 16.20 -22.65 1.48
N PHE A 74 15.45 -22.25 0.47
CA PHE A 74 15.96 -21.56 -0.72
C PHE A 74 15.86 -20.03 -0.66
N GLY A 75 15.57 -19.45 0.52
CA GLY A 75 15.50 -18.00 0.71
C GLY A 75 14.13 -17.38 0.41
N GLY A 76 13.09 -18.19 0.20
CA GLY A 76 11.73 -17.69 0.00
C GLY A 76 11.05 -17.24 1.30
N GLN A 77 9.95 -16.52 1.16
CA GLN A 77 9.28 -15.81 2.25
C GLN A 77 7.89 -16.35 2.58
N LEU A 78 7.53 -17.52 2.04
CA LEU A 78 6.21 -18.09 2.27
C LEU A 78 6.01 -18.44 3.75
N THR A 79 4.87 -18.03 4.33
CA THR A 79 4.51 -18.37 5.71
C THR A 79 3.69 -19.64 5.79
N TYR A 80 3.68 -20.30 6.98
CA TYR A 80 2.85 -21.49 7.19
C TYR A 80 1.35 -21.20 7.02
N ASN A 81 0.89 -20.02 7.40
CA ASN A 81 -0.51 -19.61 7.23
C ASN A 81 -0.89 -19.54 5.73
N ARG A 82 -0.06 -18.90 4.90
CA ARG A 82 -0.28 -18.78 3.45
C ARG A 82 -0.16 -20.12 2.74
N SER A 83 0.86 -20.92 3.10
CA SER A 83 1.05 -22.26 2.54
C SER A 83 -0.14 -23.17 2.82
N SER A 84 -0.67 -23.14 4.04
CA SER A 84 -1.83 -23.94 4.45
C SER A 84 -3.10 -23.48 3.74
N LEU A 85 -3.33 -22.16 3.64
CA LEU A 85 -4.48 -21.64 2.89
C LEU A 85 -4.43 -22.03 1.42
N LEU A 86 -3.26 -21.89 0.78
CA LEU A 86 -3.03 -22.32 -0.60
C LEU A 86 -3.30 -23.82 -0.78
N ALA A 87 -2.83 -24.65 0.16
CA ALA A 87 -3.03 -26.09 0.10
C ALA A 87 -4.52 -26.47 0.19
N VAL A 88 -5.29 -25.82 1.08
CA VAL A 88 -6.75 -26.00 1.19
C VAL A 88 -7.47 -25.52 -0.06
N ALA A 89 -7.11 -24.35 -0.60
CA ALA A 89 -7.69 -23.86 -1.85
C ALA A 89 -7.47 -24.87 -3.01
N CYS A 90 -6.28 -25.42 -3.12
CA CYS A 90 -5.96 -26.46 -4.09
C CYS A 90 -6.75 -27.77 -3.85
N GLU A 91 -6.94 -28.16 -2.60
CA GLU A 91 -7.80 -29.30 -2.24
C GLU A 91 -9.25 -29.08 -2.70
N ILE A 92 -9.81 -27.89 -2.45
CA ILE A 92 -11.16 -27.53 -2.90
C ILE A 92 -11.26 -27.62 -4.43
N VAL A 93 -10.24 -27.20 -5.17
CA VAL A 93 -10.18 -27.37 -6.64
C VAL A 93 -10.25 -28.84 -7.03
N VAL A 94 -9.46 -29.72 -6.41
CA VAL A 94 -9.48 -31.15 -6.68
C VAL A 94 -10.88 -31.73 -6.41
N VAL A 95 -11.42 -31.47 -5.23
CA VAL A 95 -12.75 -31.99 -4.84
C VAL A 95 -13.84 -31.48 -5.80
N THR A 96 -13.80 -30.20 -6.17
CA THR A 96 -14.76 -29.62 -7.11
C THR A 96 -14.69 -30.29 -8.49
N VAL A 97 -13.51 -30.49 -9.02
CA VAL A 97 -13.29 -31.17 -10.31
C VAL A 97 -13.79 -32.62 -10.25
N LEU A 98 -13.49 -33.34 -9.17
CA LEU A 98 -13.95 -34.72 -8.98
C LEU A 98 -15.46 -34.82 -8.89
N VAL A 99 -16.12 -33.94 -8.12
CA VAL A 99 -17.58 -33.87 -8.02
C VAL A 99 -18.18 -33.56 -9.37
N ALA A 100 -17.67 -32.59 -10.10
CA ALA A 100 -18.16 -32.25 -11.44
C ALA A 100 -18.01 -33.44 -12.43
N ALA A 101 -16.86 -34.12 -12.41
CA ALA A 101 -16.59 -35.28 -13.22
C ALA A 101 -17.51 -36.46 -12.86
N GLY A 102 -17.74 -36.72 -11.56
CA GLY A 102 -18.67 -37.73 -11.07
C GLY A 102 -20.10 -37.46 -11.51
N VAL A 103 -20.59 -36.23 -11.34
CA VAL A 103 -21.92 -35.83 -11.82
C VAL A 103 -22.05 -36.01 -13.34
N ALA A 104 -21.04 -35.60 -14.12
CA ALA A 104 -21.01 -35.78 -15.57
C ALA A 104 -21.07 -37.26 -15.97
N ALA A 105 -20.32 -38.12 -15.27
CA ALA A 105 -20.34 -39.57 -15.51
C ALA A 105 -21.67 -40.21 -15.19
N ILE A 106 -22.38 -39.76 -14.14
CA ILE A 106 -23.74 -40.22 -13.79
C ILE A 106 -24.77 -39.79 -14.86
N LEU A 107 -24.70 -38.54 -15.30
CA LEU A 107 -25.63 -37.99 -16.27
C LEU A 107 -25.39 -38.46 -17.70
N THR A 108 -24.18 -38.92 -18.01
CA THR A 108 -23.77 -39.31 -19.35
C THR A 108 -23.24 -40.76 -19.35
N PRO A 109 -24.08 -41.77 -19.66
CA PRO A 109 -23.70 -43.19 -19.58
C PRO A 109 -22.52 -43.61 -20.47
N ARG A 110 -22.05 -42.72 -21.37
CA ARG A 110 -20.87 -42.94 -22.20
C ARG A 110 -19.56 -42.66 -21.47
N LEU A 111 -19.62 -41.87 -20.38
CA LEU A 111 -18.48 -41.60 -19.53
C LEU A 111 -18.37 -42.72 -18.49
N SER A 112 -17.18 -43.31 -18.40
CA SER A 112 -16.92 -44.39 -17.44
C SER A 112 -16.20 -43.82 -16.19
N GLN A 113 -15.94 -44.70 -15.23
CA GLN A 113 -15.11 -44.37 -14.06
C GLN A 113 -13.72 -43.86 -14.46
N ASN A 114 -13.15 -44.30 -15.60
CA ASN A 114 -11.88 -43.82 -16.12
C ASN A 114 -11.91 -42.30 -16.35
N PHE A 115 -13.01 -41.74 -16.78
CA PHE A 115 -13.16 -40.29 -16.96
C PHE A 115 -12.95 -39.52 -15.65
N VAL A 116 -13.38 -40.07 -14.51
CA VAL A 116 -13.16 -39.44 -13.19
C VAL A 116 -11.66 -39.46 -12.82
N PHE A 117 -10.96 -40.53 -13.17
CA PHE A 117 -9.51 -40.61 -12.94
C PHE A 117 -8.70 -39.71 -13.88
N ASP A 118 -9.13 -39.58 -15.14
CA ASP A 118 -8.55 -38.61 -16.08
C ASP A 118 -8.74 -37.17 -15.57
N ALA A 119 -9.93 -36.86 -15.05
CA ALA A 119 -10.21 -35.57 -14.42
C ALA A 119 -9.35 -35.32 -13.16
N LEU A 120 -9.05 -36.37 -12.36
CA LEU A 120 -8.14 -36.28 -11.23
C LEU A 120 -6.72 -35.93 -11.68
N ILE A 121 -6.21 -36.55 -12.73
CA ILE A 121 -4.87 -36.25 -13.29
C ILE A 121 -4.83 -34.78 -13.73
N ALA A 122 -5.85 -34.31 -14.44
CA ALA A 122 -5.96 -32.91 -14.86
C ALA A 122 -6.02 -31.96 -13.64
N ALA A 123 -6.80 -32.31 -12.60
CA ALA A 123 -6.92 -31.51 -11.38
C ALA A 123 -5.59 -31.43 -10.63
N LEU A 124 -4.84 -32.52 -10.51
CA LEU A 124 -3.51 -32.53 -9.87
C LEU A 124 -2.50 -31.68 -10.65
N ALA A 125 -2.55 -31.68 -11.98
CA ALA A 125 -1.74 -30.82 -12.82
C ALA A 125 -2.13 -29.33 -12.65
N LEU A 126 -3.45 -29.03 -12.56
CA LEU A 126 -3.94 -27.69 -12.28
C LEU A 126 -3.49 -27.18 -10.91
N VAL A 127 -3.57 -28.04 -9.87
CA VAL A 127 -3.04 -27.73 -8.53
C VAL A 127 -1.58 -27.31 -8.60
N PHE A 128 -0.74 -28.06 -9.34
CA PHE A 128 0.65 -27.65 -9.52
C PHE A 128 0.75 -26.25 -10.14
N ALA A 129 0.02 -25.97 -11.22
CA ALA A 129 0.08 -24.68 -11.90
C ALA A 129 -0.36 -23.52 -11.01
N VAL A 130 -1.46 -23.68 -10.26
CA VAL A 130 -1.94 -22.67 -9.30
C VAL A 130 -0.90 -22.43 -8.20
N ARG A 131 -0.37 -23.50 -7.62
CA ARG A 131 0.69 -23.39 -6.60
C ARG A 131 1.94 -22.73 -7.15
N PHE A 132 2.32 -23.07 -8.37
CA PHE A 132 3.49 -22.50 -9.03
C PHE A 132 3.33 -20.99 -9.25
N LEU A 133 2.17 -20.53 -9.71
CA LEU A 133 1.87 -19.09 -9.83
C LEU A 133 1.96 -18.37 -8.48
N VAL A 134 1.32 -18.93 -7.44
CA VAL A 134 1.32 -18.29 -6.12
C VAL A 134 2.72 -18.28 -5.49
N VAL A 135 3.47 -19.39 -5.62
CA VAL A 135 4.85 -19.44 -5.11
C VAL A 135 5.74 -18.44 -5.85
N LEU A 136 5.62 -18.31 -7.18
CA LEU A 136 6.35 -17.30 -7.94
C LEU A 136 6.00 -15.86 -7.51
N ALA A 137 4.73 -15.59 -7.24
CA ALA A 137 4.28 -14.25 -6.88
C ALA A 137 4.66 -13.85 -5.43
N VAL A 138 4.73 -14.82 -4.51
CA VAL A 138 4.95 -14.54 -3.08
C VAL A 138 6.42 -14.78 -2.68
N SER A 139 7.08 -15.73 -3.34
CA SER A 139 8.42 -16.17 -3.00
C SER A 139 9.39 -15.62 -4.04
N ARG A 140 10.32 -14.76 -3.68
CA ARG A 140 11.32 -14.14 -4.59
C ARG A 140 12.34 -15.14 -5.19
N ASN A 141 11.99 -16.42 -5.22
CA ASN A 141 12.84 -17.47 -5.73
C ASN A 141 12.86 -17.52 -7.27
N THR A 142 13.94 -18.02 -7.83
CA THR A 142 14.02 -18.26 -9.27
C THR A 142 12.97 -19.28 -9.71
N LEU A 143 12.58 -19.21 -10.99
CA LEU A 143 11.63 -20.12 -11.59
C LEU A 143 11.93 -21.61 -11.27
N ALA A 144 13.17 -22.03 -11.44
CA ALA A 144 13.57 -23.42 -11.23
C ALA A 144 13.40 -23.87 -9.75
N VAL A 145 13.69 -22.97 -8.82
CA VAL A 145 13.53 -23.23 -7.38
C VAL A 145 12.05 -23.29 -6.99
N SER A 146 11.22 -22.41 -7.54
CA SER A 146 9.77 -22.35 -7.24
C SER A 146 9.01 -23.62 -7.65
N VAL A 147 9.52 -24.40 -8.63
CA VAL A 147 8.94 -25.70 -9.03
C VAL A 147 8.92 -26.68 -7.86
N LEU A 148 9.95 -26.70 -7.00
CA LEU A 148 10.05 -27.66 -5.90
C LEU A 148 8.92 -27.47 -4.85
N PRO A 149 8.73 -26.30 -4.19
CA PRO A 149 7.66 -26.10 -3.23
C PRO A 149 6.28 -26.18 -3.88
N ALA A 150 6.14 -25.80 -5.16
CA ALA A 150 4.87 -25.90 -5.88
C ALA A 150 4.44 -27.36 -6.14
N SER A 151 5.38 -28.26 -6.39
CA SER A 151 5.12 -29.66 -6.72
C SER A 151 4.68 -30.53 -5.53
N ILE A 152 4.89 -30.09 -4.28
CA ILE A 152 4.76 -30.96 -3.08
C ILE A 152 3.38 -31.62 -2.98
N GLN A 153 2.28 -30.88 -3.16
CA GLN A 153 0.92 -31.44 -3.05
C GLN A 153 0.64 -32.46 -4.14
N THR A 154 0.92 -32.13 -5.39
CA THR A 154 0.75 -33.01 -6.56
C THR A 154 1.64 -34.23 -6.45
N ALA A 155 2.91 -34.06 -6.07
CA ALA A 155 3.85 -35.17 -5.90
C ALA A 155 3.42 -36.11 -4.77
N THR A 156 2.98 -35.58 -3.63
CA THR A 156 2.50 -36.41 -2.51
C THR A 156 1.26 -37.22 -2.91
N ALA A 157 0.27 -36.57 -3.56
CA ALA A 157 -0.90 -37.28 -4.09
C ALA A 157 -0.50 -38.35 -5.11
N GLY A 158 0.37 -38.00 -6.05
CA GLY A 158 0.89 -38.94 -7.03
C GLY A 158 1.61 -40.17 -6.42
N VAL A 159 2.42 -39.95 -5.39
CA VAL A 159 3.10 -41.05 -4.67
C VAL A 159 2.10 -41.97 -3.96
N LEU A 160 1.10 -41.40 -3.28
CA LEU A 160 0.06 -42.20 -2.63
C LEU A 160 -0.72 -43.06 -3.65
N LEU A 161 -1.16 -42.44 -4.75
CA LEU A 161 -1.85 -43.17 -5.84
C LEU A 161 -0.95 -44.22 -6.47
N PHE A 162 0.34 -43.96 -6.68
CA PHE A 162 1.30 -44.93 -7.23
C PHE A 162 1.47 -46.15 -6.32
N VAL A 163 1.62 -45.94 -5.03
CA VAL A 163 1.86 -47.00 -4.05
C VAL A 163 0.56 -47.82 -3.81
N TYR A 164 -0.55 -47.15 -3.55
CA TYR A 164 -1.80 -47.78 -3.15
C TYR A 164 -2.69 -48.16 -4.36
N GLY A 165 -2.55 -47.50 -5.49
CA GLY A 165 -3.21 -47.88 -6.74
C GLY A 165 -2.63 -49.16 -7.41
N GLY A 166 -1.59 -49.75 -6.84
CA GLY A 166 -0.99 -51.00 -7.35
C GLY A 166 -0.17 -50.84 -8.61
N THR A 167 0.15 -49.63 -9.02
CA THR A 167 0.95 -49.33 -10.24
C THR A 167 2.33 -50.00 -10.21
N LEU A 168 2.92 -50.12 -9.02
CA LEU A 168 4.22 -50.77 -8.85
C LEU A 168 4.19 -52.26 -9.29
N ASN A 169 3.04 -52.94 -9.21
CA ASN A 169 2.88 -54.31 -9.66
C ASN A 169 3.06 -54.45 -11.17
N TYR A 170 2.71 -53.40 -11.95
CA TYR A 170 2.98 -53.40 -13.42
C TYR A 170 4.48 -53.24 -13.72
N VAL A 171 5.22 -52.57 -12.86
CA VAL A 171 6.66 -52.33 -13.07
C VAL A 171 7.49 -53.54 -12.58
N THR A 172 6.99 -54.29 -11.59
CA THR A 172 7.70 -55.37 -10.94
C THR A 172 7.30 -56.77 -11.45
N SER A 173 6.55 -56.87 -12.55
CA SER A 173 6.03 -58.16 -13.11
C SER A 173 7.08 -59.19 -13.55
N GLY A 174 8.32 -59.08 -13.09
CA GLY A 174 9.43 -60.02 -13.30
C GLY A 174 9.95 -60.73 -12.03
N GLY A 175 9.21 -60.76 -10.95
CA GLY A 175 9.52 -61.55 -9.76
C GLY A 175 10.26 -60.83 -8.64
N GLY A 176 9.56 -60.55 -7.59
CA GLY A 176 10.01 -60.60 -6.22
C GLY A 176 11.17 -59.71 -5.78
N SER A 177 11.24 -58.43 -6.11
CA SER A 177 12.08 -57.54 -5.34
C SER A 177 11.43 -57.22 -3.99
N LEU A 178 12.18 -57.25 -2.90
CA LEU A 178 11.79 -56.80 -1.58
C LEU A 178 11.09 -55.40 -1.64
N LEU A 179 11.51 -54.53 -2.56
CA LEU A 179 10.91 -53.24 -2.80
C LEU A 179 9.44 -53.32 -3.27
N GLY A 180 9.13 -54.25 -4.19
CA GLY A 180 7.77 -54.44 -4.69
C GLY A 180 6.82 -54.90 -3.58
N ALA A 181 7.27 -55.84 -2.72
CA ALA A 181 6.47 -56.35 -1.62
C ALA A 181 6.23 -55.32 -0.50
N PHE A 182 7.16 -54.39 -0.28
CA PHE A 182 7.03 -53.36 0.75
C PHE A 182 6.35 -52.09 0.28
N LEU A 183 6.53 -51.69 -0.97
CA LEU A 183 6.02 -50.44 -1.52
C LEU A 183 4.67 -50.57 -2.23
N ALA A 184 4.32 -51.75 -2.80
CA ALA A 184 2.98 -51.94 -3.35
C ALA A 184 1.98 -52.34 -2.27
N ARG A 185 0.98 -51.51 -2.02
CA ARG A 185 -0.04 -51.67 -0.98
C ARG A 185 -1.47 -51.67 -1.51
N PRO A 186 -1.79 -52.25 -2.67
CA PRO A 186 -3.14 -52.17 -3.24
C PRO A 186 -4.19 -52.81 -2.34
N SER A 187 -3.86 -53.83 -1.57
CA SER A 187 -4.80 -54.48 -0.64
C SER A 187 -5.26 -53.62 0.53
N HIS A 188 -4.65 -52.47 0.73
CA HIS A 188 -5.03 -51.49 1.75
C HIS A 188 -5.73 -50.24 1.18
N ALA A 189 -5.95 -50.21 -0.15
CA ALA A 189 -6.67 -49.16 -0.82
C ALA A 189 -8.16 -49.52 -0.97
N PRO A 190 -9.05 -48.52 -1.04
CA PRO A 190 -10.42 -48.73 -1.42
C PRO A 190 -10.53 -49.42 -2.79
N PRO A 191 -11.56 -50.26 -3.01
CA PRO A 191 -11.74 -50.98 -4.28
C PRO A 191 -11.72 -50.09 -5.51
N GLU A 192 -12.22 -48.85 -5.37
CA GLU A 192 -12.27 -47.84 -6.42
C GLU A 192 -10.91 -47.38 -6.90
N ILE A 193 -9.91 -47.36 -6.01
CA ILE A 193 -8.53 -46.95 -6.34
C ILE A 193 -7.65 -48.16 -6.71
N GLN A 194 -8.02 -49.34 -6.19
CA GLN A 194 -7.23 -50.56 -6.37
C GLN A 194 -7.10 -50.92 -7.85
N TYR A 195 -5.86 -50.92 -8.37
CA TYR A 195 -5.51 -51.16 -9.78
C TYR A 195 -6.11 -50.13 -10.79
N ALA A 196 -6.55 -49.00 -10.32
CA ALA A 196 -7.16 -47.96 -11.18
C ALA A 196 -6.11 -47.19 -12.01
N PHE A 197 -4.82 -47.17 -11.58
CA PHE A 197 -3.78 -46.39 -12.20
C PHE A 197 -2.67 -47.27 -12.81
N ALA A 198 -2.45 -47.16 -14.13
CA ALA A 198 -1.34 -47.75 -14.86
C ALA A 198 -0.12 -46.83 -14.89
N PRO A 199 1.11 -47.31 -15.20
CA PRO A 199 2.27 -46.46 -15.34
C PRO A 199 2.13 -45.30 -16.33
N ARG A 200 1.31 -45.47 -17.38
CA ARG A 200 1.00 -44.45 -18.38
C ARG A 200 0.32 -43.22 -17.74
N ASP A 201 -0.51 -43.40 -16.71
CA ASP A 201 -1.29 -42.31 -16.09
C ASP A 201 -0.36 -41.38 -15.29
N PHE A 202 0.73 -41.92 -14.72
CA PHE A 202 1.78 -41.10 -14.08
C PHE A 202 2.66 -40.37 -15.10
N LEU A 203 2.92 -40.98 -16.25
CA LEU A 203 3.59 -40.27 -17.36
C LEU A 203 2.70 -39.12 -17.87
N LEU A 204 1.40 -39.37 -17.96
CA LEU A 204 0.41 -38.35 -18.33
C LEU A 204 0.35 -37.26 -17.29
N LEU A 205 0.35 -37.58 -15.98
CA LEU A 205 0.39 -36.58 -14.91
C LEU A 205 1.64 -35.68 -15.03
N VAL A 206 2.83 -36.26 -15.30
CA VAL A 206 4.04 -35.47 -15.49
C VAL A 206 3.93 -34.58 -16.73
N ALA A 207 3.45 -35.12 -17.85
CA ALA A 207 3.27 -34.35 -19.09
C ALA A 207 2.27 -33.21 -18.92
N MET A 208 1.13 -33.47 -18.28
CA MET A 208 0.12 -32.44 -17.98
C MET A 208 0.63 -31.38 -16.99
N THR A 209 1.38 -31.81 -15.97
CA THR A 209 2.03 -30.88 -15.02
C THR A 209 3.02 -29.97 -15.73
N ALA A 210 3.83 -30.51 -16.64
CA ALA A 210 4.77 -29.73 -17.44
C ALA A 210 4.03 -28.75 -18.39
N LEU A 211 2.94 -29.21 -19.03
CA LEU A 211 2.13 -28.38 -19.90
C LEU A 211 1.48 -27.21 -19.11
N TYR A 212 0.80 -27.51 -18.01
CA TYR A 212 0.10 -26.50 -17.20
C TYR A 212 1.11 -25.54 -16.56
N GLY A 213 2.25 -26.03 -16.09
CA GLY A 213 3.35 -25.20 -15.61
C GLY A 213 3.91 -24.27 -16.68
N SER A 214 4.03 -24.77 -17.93
CA SER A 214 4.50 -23.95 -19.05
C SER A 214 3.49 -22.85 -19.42
N VAL A 215 2.18 -23.15 -19.36
CA VAL A 215 1.13 -22.15 -19.58
C VAL A 215 1.14 -21.10 -18.45
N ALA A 216 1.26 -21.54 -17.20
CA ALA A 216 1.36 -20.63 -16.05
C ALA A 216 2.60 -19.72 -16.16
N TYR A 217 3.75 -20.28 -16.55
CA TYR A 217 4.94 -19.47 -16.80
C TYR A 217 4.76 -18.50 -17.97
N GLY A 218 4.17 -18.94 -19.06
CA GLY A 218 3.86 -18.09 -20.22
C GLY A 218 2.96 -16.92 -19.83
N PHE A 219 1.97 -17.17 -18.98
CA PHE A 219 1.12 -16.13 -18.41
C PHE A 219 1.93 -15.08 -17.64
N VAL A 220 2.79 -15.51 -16.73
CA VAL A 220 3.68 -14.61 -15.98
C VAL A 220 4.56 -13.78 -16.92
N VAL A 221 5.18 -14.41 -17.91
CA VAL A 221 6.04 -13.69 -18.88
C VAL A 221 5.27 -12.64 -19.66
N VAL A 222 4.02 -12.92 -20.04
CA VAL A 222 3.19 -11.96 -20.80
C VAL A 222 2.85 -10.74 -19.95
N ILE A 223 2.58 -10.93 -18.65
CA ILE A 223 2.24 -9.85 -17.73
C ILE A 223 3.48 -9.05 -17.32
N ASP A 224 4.60 -9.72 -17.09
CA ASP A 224 5.82 -9.12 -16.56
C ASP A 224 6.62 -8.32 -17.62
N ARG A 225 6.59 -8.73 -18.87
CA ARG A 225 7.34 -8.05 -19.96
C ARG A 225 7.05 -6.54 -20.12
N PRO A 226 5.82 -6.05 -20.05
CA PRO A 226 5.55 -4.61 -20.12
C PRO A 226 6.25 -3.85 -19.00
N TRP A 227 6.21 -4.34 -17.77
CA TRP A 227 6.86 -3.73 -16.61
C TRP A 227 8.38 -3.68 -16.77
N GLN A 228 9.01 -4.80 -17.14
CA GLN A 228 10.46 -4.85 -17.38
C GLN A 228 10.92 -3.90 -18.50
N ARG A 229 10.06 -3.67 -19.53
CA ARG A 229 10.42 -2.80 -20.65
C ARG A 229 10.23 -1.32 -20.36
N SER A 230 9.24 -0.95 -19.58
CA SER A 230 8.88 0.45 -19.30
C SER A 230 9.51 0.98 -18.03
N LEU A 231 9.58 0.16 -16.98
CA LEU A 231 10.04 0.53 -15.65
C LEU A 231 11.37 -0.13 -15.25
N GLY A 232 11.82 -1.14 -16.01
CA GLY A 232 13.05 -1.89 -15.68
C GLY A 232 12.90 -2.90 -14.53
N VAL A 233 11.70 -3.06 -13.97
CA VAL A 233 11.41 -3.89 -12.80
C VAL A 233 10.38 -4.96 -13.09
N SER A 234 10.27 -5.99 -12.24
CA SER A 234 9.29 -7.07 -12.37
C SER A 234 7.99 -6.72 -11.66
N VAL A 235 6.85 -7.02 -12.29
CA VAL A 235 5.54 -6.95 -11.63
C VAL A 235 5.45 -7.90 -10.43
N LEU A 236 6.20 -9.00 -10.44
CA LEU A 236 6.23 -9.95 -9.32
C LEU A 236 6.90 -9.34 -8.09
N ASP A 237 7.94 -8.51 -8.27
CA ASP A 237 8.59 -7.79 -7.16
C ASP A 237 7.62 -6.79 -6.53
N PHE A 238 6.86 -6.07 -7.34
CA PHE A 238 5.78 -5.19 -6.86
C PHE A 238 4.72 -5.97 -6.08
N ILE A 239 4.18 -7.06 -6.64
CA ILE A 239 3.16 -7.89 -5.98
C ILE A 239 3.70 -8.49 -4.68
N GLY A 240 4.93 -9.00 -4.68
CA GLY A 240 5.57 -9.57 -3.50
C GLY A 240 5.77 -8.53 -2.40
N GLY A 241 6.30 -7.35 -2.73
CA GLY A 241 6.47 -6.24 -1.80
C GLY A 241 5.15 -5.73 -1.23
N PHE A 242 4.14 -5.57 -2.09
CA PHE A 242 2.79 -5.14 -1.69
C PHE A 242 2.11 -6.14 -0.73
N ILE A 243 2.20 -7.44 -1.03
CA ILE A 243 1.69 -8.49 -0.15
C ILE A 243 2.45 -8.50 1.19
N GLY A 244 3.77 -8.35 1.16
CA GLY A 244 4.60 -8.26 2.36
C GLY A 244 4.20 -7.07 3.23
N HIS A 245 4.02 -5.90 2.63
CA HIS A 245 3.60 -4.69 3.35
C HIS A 245 2.21 -4.86 4.00
N ILE A 246 1.17 -5.21 3.23
CA ILE A 246 -0.21 -5.27 3.74
C ILE A 246 -0.41 -6.40 4.76
N ALA A 247 0.21 -7.55 4.55
CA ALA A 247 -0.08 -8.73 5.36
C ALA A 247 0.89 -8.94 6.52
N GLU A 248 2.10 -8.42 6.45
CA GLU A 248 3.18 -8.67 7.42
C GLU A 248 3.80 -7.37 7.96
N GLY A 249 3.42 -6.21 7.43
CA GLY A 249 4.00 -4.92 7.81
C GLY A 249 5.48 -4.81 7.45
N THR A 250 5.94 -5.53 6.41
CA THR A 250 7.33 -5.46 5.96
C THR A 250 7.54 -4.25 5.05
N ARG A 251 8.78 -3.77 4.94
CA ARG A 251 9.18 -2.65 4.09
C ARG A 251 9.72 -3.08 2.72
N GLU A 252 9.45 -4.31 2.28
CA GLU A 252 9.94 -4.84 1.01
C GLU A 252 9.44 -4.06 -0.22
N LEU A 253 8.34 -3.33 -0.07
CA LEU A 253 7.83 -2.45 -1.10
C LEU A 253 8.78 -1.26 -1.35
N GLU A 254 9.52 -0.80 -0.33
CA GLU A 254 10.54 0.24 -0.48
C GLU A 254 11.70 -0.21 -1.38
N ASP A 255 12.13 -1.48 -1.28
CA ASP A 255 13.17 -2.03 -2.17
C ASP A 255 12.74 -1.98 -3.65
N PHE A 256 11.44 -2.12 -3.91
CA PHE A 256 10.89 -1.98 -5.26
C PHE A 256 10.88 -0.52 -5.71
N PHE A 257 10.43 0.40 -4.85
CA PHE A 257 10.40 1.82 -5.18
C PHE A 257 11.80 2.42 -5.36
N GLU A 258 12.77 1.99 -4.57
CA GLU A 258 14.18 2.41 -4.71
C GLU A 258 14.75 2.06 -6.10
N GLN A 259 14.34 0.93 -6.70
CA GLN A 259 14.79 0.54 -8.04
C GLN A 259 14.26 1.43 -9.17
N ILE A 260 13.13 2.10 -8.97
CA ILE A 260 12.51 2.96 -9.98
C ILE A 260 12.64 4.45 -9.64
N GLY A 261 13.16 4.76 -8.45
CA GLY A 261 13.33 6.13 -7.96
C GLY A 261 14.36 6.92 -8.74
N GLU A 262 14.29 8.23 -8.60
CA GLU A 262 15.21 9.21 -9.20
C GLU A 262 15.80 10.11 -8.11
N GLU A 263 17.07 10.48 -8.25
CA GLU A 263 17.71 11.44 -7.35
C GLU A 263 17.11 12.84 -7.55
N ALA A 264 16.73 13.49 -6.46
CA ALA A 264 16.22 14.85 -6.44
C ALA A 264 16.94 15.70 -5.39
N VAL A 265 17.06 17.00 -5.67
CA VAL A 265 17.55 17.99 -4.71
C VAL A 265 16.36 18.84 -4.29
N VAL A 266 16.00 18.78 -3.03
CA VAL A 266 14.83 19.48 -2.50
C VAL A 266 15.24 20.50 -1.44
N PRO A 267 14.64 21.70 -1.42
CA PRO A 267 14.80 22.64 -0.34
C PRO A 267 14.08 22.15 0.91
N VAL A 268 14.72 22.29 2.05
CA VAL A 268 14.13 22.09 3.38
C VAL A 268 14.20 23.44 4.09
N THR A 269 13.04 24.08 4.22
CA THR A 269 12.94 25.42 4.83
C THR A 269 12.39 25.31 6.24
N VAL A 270 13.01 26.02 7.15
CA VAL A 270 12.68 26.03 8.59
C VAL A 270 12.37 27.46 9.01
N LEU A 271 11.21 27.68 9.66
CA LEU A 271 10.88 28.88 10.42
C LEU A 271 10.86 28.48 11.90
N SER A 272 11.78 29.02 12.69
CA SER A 272 11.85 28.76 14.13
C SER A 272 11.48 29.97 14.94
N PHE A 273 10.81 29.73 16.05
CA PHE A 273 10.48 30.70 17.08
C PHE A 273 11.16 30.31 18.38
N ARG A 274 11.94 31.24 18.97
CA ARG A 274 12.57 31.04 20.28
C ARG A 274 12.12 32.10 21.27
N ARG A 275 12.09 31.77 22.56
CA ARG A 275 11.76 32.70 23.64
C ARG A 275 12.84 33.74 23.79
N THR A 276 12.47 35.00 23.89
CA THR A 276 13.44 36.10 24.18
C THR A 276 14.03 36.02 25.58
N SER A 277 13.39 35.29 26.52
CA SER A 277 13.76 35.20 27.92
C SER A 277 14.96 34.30 28.18
N ASP A 278 15.10 33.19 27.46
CA ASP A 278 16.09 32.13 27.70
C ASP A 278 16.63 31.49 26.43
N GLU A 279 16.24 32.01 25.25
CA GLU A 279 16.62 31.53 23.92
C GLU A 279 16.18 30.07 23.63
N THR A 280 15.30 29.48 24.46
CA THR A 280 14.79 28.14 24.20
C THR A 280 13.79 28.16 23.04
N GLU A 281 13.81 27.12 22.20
CA GLU A 281 12.88 26.98 21.11
C GLU A 281 11.45 26.82 21.62
N LYS A 282 10.50 27.59 21.07
CA LYS A 282 9.09 27.50 21.38
C LYS A 282 8.33 26.70 20.34
N ALA A 283 8.61 26.98 19.07
CA ALA A 283 7.95 26.31 17.95
C ALA A 283 8.85 26.30 16.72
N ARG A 284 8.65 25.30 15.86
CA ARG A 284 9.34 25.17 14.59
C ARG A 284 8.39 24.70 13.49
N PHE A 285 8.28 25.49 12.42
CA PHE A 285 7.67 25.06 11.16
C PHE A 285 8.76 24.47 10.28
N VAL A 286 8.56 23.26 9.79
CA VAL A 286 9.52 22.55 8.94
C VAL A 286 8.83 22.13 7.66
N LEU A 287 9.35 22.60 6.55
CA LEU A 287 8.75 22.40 5.24
C LEU A 287 9.78 21.85 4.25
N PRO A 288 10.00 20.55 4.22
CA PRO A 288 10.71 19.90 3.12
C PRO A 288 9.81 19.87 1.90
N MET A 289 10.29 20.30 0.74
CA MET A 289 9.52 20.25 -0.50
C MET A 289 9.46 18.83 -1.08
N ILE A 290 8.80 17.94 -0.34
CA ILE A 290 8.49 16.57 -0.72
C ILE A 290 7.02 16.26 -0.43
N HIS A 291 6.54 15.17 -0.96
CA HIS A 291 5.22 14.63 -0.67
C HIS A 291 5.36 13.43 0.29
N PRO A 292 4.61 13.37 1.40
CA PRO A 292 4.67 12.25 2.33
C PRO A 292 3.88 11.08 1.75
N GLY A 293 4.51 10.07 1.30
CA GLY A 293 3.79 8.93 0.73
C GLY A 293 4.76 7.81 0.41
N PRO A 294 4.35 6.76 -0.31
CA PRO A 294 3.08 6.66 -1.06
C PRO A 294 1.89 6.12 -0.25
N MET A 295 2.10 5.40 0.84
CA MET A 295 1.02 4.85 1.67
C MET A 295 1.52 4.37 3.04
N GLY A 296 0.72 4.57 4.10
CA GLY A 296 1.04 4.11 5.44
C GLY A 296 2.42 4.58 5.89
N GLU A 297 3.23 3.67 6.42
CA GLU A 297 4.60 3.98 6.86
C GLU A 297 5.67 3.88 5.74
N ILE A 298 5.28 3.53 4.50
CA ILE A 298 6.22 3.40 3.38
C ILE A 298 6.76 4.76 2.96
N GLY A 299 8.07 4.82 2.72
CA GLY A 299 8.76 6.04 2.30
C GLY A 299 8.58 7.16 3.33
N GLY A 300 8.04 8.29 2.91
CA GLY A 300 7.83 9.46 3.76
C GLY A 300 6.53 9.48 4.57
N GLY A 301 5.76 8.38 4.63
CA GLY A 301 4.45 8.36 5.26
C GLY A 301 4.41 8.75 6.74
N ASN A 302 5.52 8.63 7.46
CA ASN A 302 5.69 9.03 8.85
C ASN A 302 6.49 10.34 9.04
N LEU A 303 6.78 11.09 7.96
CA LEU A 303 7.59 12.30 8.00
C LEU A 303 7.11 13.33 9.05
N PRO A 304 5.81 13.67 9.17
CA PRO A 304 5.37 14.64 10.17
C PRO A 304 5.77 14.25 11.59
N GLN A 305 5.60 12.98 11.96
CA GLN A 305 6.00 12.45 13.26
C GLN A 305 7.52 12.51 13.47
N ARG A 306 8.31 12.12 12.45
CA ARG A 306 9.78 12.14 12.52
C ARG A 306 10.34 13.55 12.69
N VAL A 307 9.74 14.54 12.01
CA VAL A 307 10.07 15.95 12.18
C VAL A 307 9.74 16.41 13.60
N ALA A 308 8.59 16.02 14.13
CA ALA A 308 8.20 16.39 15.49
C ALA A 308 9.13 15.79 16.55
N ASP A 309 9.53 14.53 16.38
CA ASP A 309 10.44 13.84 17.30
C ASP A 309 11.86 14.43 17.32
N ALA A 310 12.25 15.10 16.23
CA ALA A 310 13.57 15.75 16.06
C ALA A 310 13.57 17.25 16.43
N THR A 311 12.46 17.80 16.90
CA THR A 311 12.29 19.23 17.21
C THR A 311 12.19 19.42 18.71
N ASP A 312 12.96 20.36 19.28
CA ASP A 312 12.94 20.65 20.72
C ASP A 312 11.67 21.41 21.13
N GLY A 313 11.18 22.35 20.29
CA GLY A 313 9.93 23.07 20.44
C GLY A 313 8.72 22.32 19.91
N LEU A 314 7.55 22.95 19.87
CA LEU A 314 6.39 22.37 19.21
C LEU A 314 6.57 22.41 17.68
N ALA A 315 6.65 21.27 17.03
CA ALA A 315 6.82 21.18 15.58
C ALA A 315 5.51 21.43 14.83
N PHE A 316 5.59 22.15 13.72
CA PHE A 316 4.52 22.37 12.74
C PHE A 316 5.06 21.95 11.36
N PRO A 317 4.87 20.70 10.93
CA PRO A 317 5.20 20.21 9.59
C PRO A 317 4.00 20.29 8.65
N PRO A 318 3.61 21.45 8.10
CA PRO A 318 2.54 21.52 7.14
C PRO A 318 2.94 20.88 5.81
N HIS A 319 1.96 20.55 4.97
CA HIS A 319 2.21 20.02 3.63
C HIS A 319 2.95 21.05 2.76
N ALA A 320 3.92 20.56 1.99
CA ALA A 320 4.67 21.38 1.05
C ALA A 320 4.02 21.39 -0.34
N THR A 321 4.41 22.35 -1.18
CA THR A 321 4.05 22.33 -2.61
C THR A 321 4.85 21.25 -3.35
N ALA A 322 4.42 20.01 -3.27
CA ALA A 322 5.01 18.86 -3.93
C ALA A 322 3.93 17.81 -4.18
N GLY A 323 3.88 17.23 -5.36
CA GLY A 323 2.93 16.17 -5.67
C GLY A 323 3.59 14.78 -5.57
N HIS A 324 2.83 13.75 -5.95
CA HIS A 324 3.21 12.34 -5.83
C HIS A 324 4.52 11.95 -6.52
N ASP A 325 5.02 12.75 -7.47
CA ASP A 325 6.35 12.58 -8.08
C ASP A 325 7.48 12.72 -7.06
N PHE A 326 7.22 13.47 -6.00
CA PHE A 326 8.12 13.71 -4.88
C PHE A 326 7.83 12.83 -3.66
N ASN A 327 7.09 11.72 -3.82
CA ASN A 327 7.04 10.67 -2.82
C ASN A 327 8.44 10.12 -2.55
N LEU A 328 8.84 10.03 -1.28
CA LEU A 328 10.08 9.37 -0.91
C LEU A 328 9.99 7.87 -1.15
N VAL A 329 11.05 7.26 -1.67
CA VAL A 329 11.06 5.83 -1.98
C VAL A 329 11.31 4.96 -0.77
N THR A 330 12.05 5.46 0.23
CA THR A 330 12.35 4.75 1.48
C THR A 330 12.30 5.67 2.68
N GLU A 331 12.06 5.11 3.87
CA GLU A 331 12.09 5.82 5.15
C GLU A 331 13.46 6.45 5.46
N ARG A 332 14.55 5.91 4.93
CA ARG A 332 15.91 6.46 5.11
C ARG A 332 16.04 7.89 4.58
N GLU A 333 15.29 8.24 3.55
CA GLU A 333 15.28 9.58 2.97
C GLU A 333 14.72 10.61 3.97
N VAL A 334 13.87 10.19 4.91
CA VAL A 334 13.37 11.06 5.99
C VAL A 334 14.50 11.52 6.92
N ASP A 335 15.48 10.65 7.22
CA ASP A 335 16.63 11.03 8.03
C ASP A 335 17.44 12.16 7.36
N THR A 336 17.64 12.06 6.04
CA THR A 336 18.32 13.10 5.26
C THR A 336 17.59 14.45 5.32
N LEU A 337 16.25 14.44 5.30
CA LEU A 337 15.45 15.66 5.43
C LEU A 337 15.50 16.24 6.84
N VAL A 338 15.48 15.40 7.87
CA VAL A 338 15.57 15.82 9.28
C VAL A 338 16.96 16.43 9.55
N ASP A 339 18.02 15.82 9.03
CA ASP A 339 19.39 16.35 9.14
C ASP A 339 19.50 17.72 8.43
N ALA A 340 18.94 17.86 7.22
CA ALA A 340 18.91 19.14 6.52
C ALA A 340 18.07 20.21 7.26
N ALA A 341 17.00 19.82 7.92
CA ALA A 341 16.21 20.72 8.76
C ALA A 341 17.00 21.21 9.99
N ALA A 342 17.80 20.34 10.61
CA ALA A 342 18.71 20.71 11.69
C ALA A 342 19.82 21.66 11.20
N ASP A 343 20.44 21.37 10.07
CA ASP A 343 21.44 22.23 9.45
C ASP A 343 20.88 23.61 9.05
N ALA A 344 19.64 23.66 8.57
CA ALA A 344 18.94 24.92 8.31
C ALA A 344 18.71 25.70 9.61
N HIS A 345 18.19 25.02 10.64
CA HIS A 345 17.91 25.63 11.94
C HIS A 345 19.16 26.28 12.56
N ASP A 346 20.32 25.63 12.47
CA ASP A 346 21.61 26.14 13.01
C ASP A 346 22.09 27.44 12.32
N ARG A 347 21.53 27.78 11.17
CA ARG A 347 21.88 28.99 10.38
C ARG A 347 20.91 30.14 10.55
N ILE A 348 19.84 29.96 11.32
CA ILE A 348 18.80 30.98 11.47
C ILE A 348 19.36 32.25 12.14
N THR A 349 19.07 33.38 11.51
CA THR A 349 19.22 34.70 12.13
C THR A 349 17.86 35.11 12.65
N TYR A 350 17.78 35.50 13.91
CA TYR A 350 16.51 35.80 14.57
C TYR A 350 16.20 37.28 14.61
N THR A 351 14.94 37.66 14.43
CA THR A 351 14.38 39.02 14.63
C THR A 351 13.22 38.97 15.63
N ASP A 352 13.02 40.03 16.39
CA ASP A 352 11.93 40.18 17.36
C ASP A 352 10.70 40.92 16.81
N THR A 353 10.67 41.15 15.48
CA THR A 353 9.60 41.82 14.77
C THR A 353 9.06 40.97 13.62
N ALA A 354 7.79 41.25 13.27
CA ALA A 354 7.14 40.66 12.09
C ALA A 354 6.05 41.60 11.58
N THR A 355 5.63 41.42 10.32
CA THR A 355 4.51 42.12 9.74
C THR A 355 3.17 41.61 10.29
N ALA A 356 2.11 42.40 10.17
CA ALA A 356 0.76 41.86 10.20
C ALA A 356 0.53 40.92 9.00
N PRO A 357 -0.36 39.91 9.09
CA PRO A 357 -0.58 39.01 7.97
C PRO A 357 -1.25 39.71 6.80
N VAL A 358 -0.96 39.23 5.60
CA VAL A 358 -1.66 39.66 4.37
C VAL A 358 -2.43 38.49 3.78
N ARG A 359 -3.45 38.80 2.99
CA ARG A 359 -4.20 37.82 2.19
C ARG A 359 -4.35 38.36 0.78
N ALA A 360 -3.74 37.71 -0.17
CA ALA A 360 -3.80 38.05 -1.59
C ALA A 360 -4.50 36.94 -2.38
N THR A 361 -5.43 37.33 -3.26
CA THR A 361 -6.22 36.39 -4.06
C THR A 361 -6.10 36.75 -5.54
N ASP A 362 -5.88 35.75 -6.40
CA ASP A 362 -6.00 35.85 -7.85
C ASP A 362 -6.79 34.64 -8.35
N GLY A 363 -7.93 34.88 -8.99
CA GLY A 363 -8.85 33.81 -9.42
C GLY A 363 -9.29 32.94 -8.26
N GLU A 364 -8.94 31.65 -8.31
CA GLU A 364 -9.25 30.66 -7.27
C GLU A 364 -8.16 30.53 -6.21
N ALA A 365 -6.95 30.99 -6.48
CA ALA A 365 -5.81 30.86 -5.57
C ALA A 365 -5.79 31.99 -4.55
N THR A 366 -5.61 31.66 -3.28
CA THR A 366 -5.42 32.60 -2.19
C THR A 366 -4.13 32.28 -1.47
N LEU A 367 -3.28 33.28 -1.27
CA LEU A 367 -2.10 33.25 -0.41
C LEU A 367 -2.39 34.02 0.88
N PHE A 368 -2.05 33.40 2.00
CA PHE A 368 -2.11 33.98 3.33
C PHE A 368 -0.75 33.87 4.00
N GLY A 369 -0.23 34.93 4.63
CA GLY A 369 1.06 34.81 5.30
C GLY A 369 1.56 36.08 5.96
N GLN A 370 2.74 35.95 6.59
CA GLN A 370 3.45 37.00 7.34
C GLN A 370 4.93 37.02 6.94
N ALA A 371 5.56 38.19 7.06
CA ALA A 371 7.00 38.33 6.94
C ALA A 371 7.66 38.49 8.32
N PHE A 372 8.87 37.97 8.41
CA PHE A 372 9.79 38.01 9.54
C PHE A 372 11.11 38.55 8.97
N ASP A 373 11.33 39.89 9.10
CA ASP A 373 12.32 40.61 8.32
C ASP A 373 12.08 40.45 6.80
N ASP A 374 13.07 40.13 6.01
CA ASP A 374 12.98 39.91 4.56
C ASP A 374 12.48 38.48 4.18
N ASP A 375 12.19 37.61 5.16
CA ASP A 375 11.72 36.24 4.97
C ASP A 375 10.21 36.12 5.23
N ALA A 376 9.53 35.15 4.56
CA ALA A 376 8.09 34.98 4.73
C ALA A 376 7.64 33.53 4.88
N PHE A 377 6.60 33.34 5.68
CA PHE A 377 5.75 32.16 5.69
C PHE A 377 4.47 32.46 4.93
N LEU A 378 4.23 31.71 3.85
CA LEU A 378 3.06 31.81 3.00
C LEU A 378 2.31 30.48 3.00
N VAL A 379 0.99 30.53 3.10
CA VAL A 379 0.07 29.39 3.04
C VAL A 379 -0.85 29.58 1.86
N SER A 380 -0.84 28.65 0.92
CA SER A 380 -1.71 28.65 -0.25
C SER A 380 -2.96 27.81 -0.02
N THR A 381 -4.11 28.26 -0.51
CA THR A 381 -5.36 27.51 -0.51
C THR A 381 -6.19 27.85 -1.73
N TYR A 382 -6.96 26.88 -2.21
CA TYR A 382 -7.97 27.05 -3.26
C TYR A 382 -9.40 26.93 -2.71
N ALA A 383 -9.54 26.69 -1.40
CA ALA A 383 -10.85 26.58 -0.77
C ALA A 383 -11.72 27.84 -1.05
N PRO A 384 -13.03 27.66 -1.37
CA PRO A 384 -13.84 26.45 -1.25
C PRO A 384 -13.78 25.50 -2.46
N ASN A 385 -12.94 25.79 -3.47
CA ASN A 385 -12.72 24.91 -4.62
C ASN A 385 -11.82 23.74 -4.22
N PHE A 386 -12.03 22.59 -4.84
CA PHE A 386 -11.21 21.42 -4.57
C PHE A 386 -9.78 21.64 -5.04
N ALA A 387 -8.84 21.29 -4.18
CA ALA A 387 -7.43 21.20 -4.51
C ALA A 387 -6.85 19.94 -3.88
N ASP A 388 -6.06 19.26 -4.69
CA ASP A 388 -5.13 18.23 -4.25
C ASP A 388 -3.72 18.86 -4.27
N ASP A 389 -2.68 18.13 -4.62
CA ASP A 389 -1.31 18.64 -4.61
C ASP A 389 -1.07 19.83 -5.54
N ILE A 390 -0.26 20.75 -5.06
CA ILE A 390 0.41 21.77 -5.90
C ILE A 390 1.74 21.20 -6.35
N SER A 391 1.93 21.01 -7.67
CA SER A 391 3.16 20.47 -8.23
C SER A 391 4.40 21.24 -7.76
N TYR A 392 5.49 20.53 -7.50
CA TYR A 392 6.78 21.07 -7.07
C TYR A 392 7.26 22.28 -7.91
N ALA A 393 7.17 22.16 -9.25
CA ALA A 393 7.59 23.24 -10.15
C ALA A 393 6.69 24.49 -10.03
N VAL A 394 5.42 24.35 -9.71
CA VAL A 394 4.50 25.47 -9.46
C VAL A 394 4.87 26.18 -8.18
N GLY A 395 5.12 25.43 -7.09
CA GLY A 395 5.58 25.98 -5.82
C GLY A 395 6.89 26.73 -5.93
N LEU A 396 7.89 26.17 -6.61
CA LEU A 396 9.15 26.86 -6.91
C LEU A 396 8.95 28.14 -7.70
N SER A 397 8.03 28.15 -8.66
CA SER A 397 7.72 29.33 -9.48
C SER A 397 7.03 30.42 -8.66
N ALA A 398 6.10 30.05 -7.78
CA ALA A 398 5.43 30.99 -6.87
C ALA A 398 6.41 31.58 -5.85
N ALA A 399 7.27 30.76 -5.26
CA ALA A 399 8.34 31.24 -4.36
C ALA A 399 9.35 32.15 -5.10
N ALA A 400 9.67 31.84 -6.36
CA ALA A 400 10.56 32.71 -7.16
C ALA A 400 9.90 34.07 -7.47
N GLU A 401 8.60 34.10 -7.79
CA GLU A 401 7.87 35.36 -8.02
C GLU A 401 7.81 36.20 -6.73
N ALA A 402 7.60 35.55 -5.58
CA ALA A 402 7.62 36.23 -4.28
C ALA A 402 9.00 36.84 -3.97
N ARG A 403 10.10 36.16 -4.31
CA ARG A 403 11.46 36.72 -4.17
C ARG A 403 11.71 37.91 -5.10
N VAL A 404 11.22 37.85 -6.33
CA VAL A 404 11.30 38.99 -7.26
C VAL A 404 10.55 40.19 -6.73
N ALA A 405 9.50 39.97 -5.96
CA ALA A 405 8.68 41.03 -5.35
C ALA A 405 9.31 41.64 -4.08
N GLY A 406 10.39 41.08 -3.52
CA GLY A 406 11.16 41.72 -2.45
C GLY A 406 11.49 40.82 -1.24
N LEU A 407 11.02 39.56 -1.20
CA LEU A 407 11.34 38.63 -0.14
C LEU A 407 12.65 37.88 -0.42
N GLU A 408 13.40 37.48 0.62
CA GLU A 408 14.64 36.71 0.48
C GLU A 408 14.37 35.20 0.53
N THR A 409 13.82 34.71 1.64
CA THR A 409 13.44 33.31 1.79
C THR A 409 11.92 33.16 1.90
N VAL A 410 11.37 32.17 1.24
CA VAL A 410 9.93 31.90 1.23
C VAL A 410 9.66 30.48 1.65
N LEU A 411 9.00 30.31 2.80
CA LEU A 411 8.40 29.07 3.27
C LEU A 411 6.98 29.03 2.70
N LEU A 412 6.72 28.26 1.65
CA LEU A 412 5.42 28.17 0.97
C LEU A 412 4.76 26.82 1.27
N ALA A 413 3.77 26.83 2.14
CA ALA A 413 2.94 25.67 2.45
C ALA A 413 1.74 25.57 1.49
N ASP A 414 1.36 24.36 1.16
CA ASP A 414 0.05 24.03 0.64
C ASP A 414 -0.87 23.71 1.84
N ALA A 415 -1.95 24.46 2.01
CA ALA A 415 -2.87 24.22 3.12
C ALA A 415 -3.52 22.83 3.06
N HIS A 416 -3.71 22.30 1.87
CA HIS A 416 -4.26 20.97 1.60
C HIS A 416 -5.56 20.73 2.38
N ASN A 417 -6.52 21.67 2.26
CA ASN A 417 -7.62 21.85 3.20
C ASN A 417 -9.02 21.84 2.57
N CYS A 418 -9.15 21.39 1.32
CA CYS A 418 -10.44 21.24 0.65
C CYS A 418 -10.37 20.23 -0.49
N ASN A 419 -10.82 18.99 -0.23
CA ASN A 419 -10.93 17.93 -1.24
C ASN A 419 -12.03 16.95 -0.85
N ASN A 420 -12.76 16.41 -1.82
CA ASN A 420 -13.80 15.39 -1.62
C ASN A 420 -13.28 13.95 -1.75
N GLY A 421 -12.00 13.74 -1.69
CA GLY A 421 -11.36 12.43 -1.80
C GLY A 421 -11.43 11.85 -3.19
N LEU A 422 -11.93 10.61 -3.28
CA LEU A 422 -12.03 9.87 -4.54
C LEU A 422 -13.33 10.14 -5.32
N ASP A 423 -14.21 11.01 -4.83
CA ASP A 423 -15.49 11.30 -5.45
C ASP A 423 -15.33 12.32 -6.57
N GLY A 424 -15.11 11.85 -7.79
CA GLY A 424 -15.03 12.68 -8.99
C GLY A 424 -13.91 12.28 -9.94
N ASP A 425 -13.98 12.85 -11.16
CA ASP A 425 -12.99 12.59 -12.23
C ASP A 425 -11.75 13.50 -12.14
N ASP A 426 -11.85 14.64 -11.42
CA ASP A 426 -10.79 15.63 -11.24
C ASP A 426 -10.48 15.80 -9.76
N LEU A 427 -9.28 15.39 -9.35
CA LEU A 427 -8.81 15.51 -7.98
C LEU A 427 -8.32 16.92 -7.63
N GLY A 428 -8.30 17.84 -8.57
CA GLY A 428 -7.90 19.22 -8.35
C GLY A 428 -6.39 19.47 -8.29
N HIS A 429 -5.56 18.61 -8.87
CA HIS A 429 -4.11 18.82 -8.96
C HIS A 429 -3.74 20.10 -9.69
N ILE A 430 -2.75 20.83 -9.21
CA ILE A 430 -2.28 22.08 -9.77
C ILE A 430 -0.99 21.85 -10.56
N TYR A 431 -1.15 21.70 -11.89
CA TYR A 431 -0.04 21.41 -12.80
C TYR A 431 0.61 22.67 -13.37
N PRO A 432 1.91 22.63 -13.70
CA PRO A 432 2.57 23.71 -14.42
C PRO A 432 1.86 24.06 -15.73
N GLY A 433 1.60 25.35 -15.94
CA GLY A 433 0.93 25.85 -17.16
C GLY A 433 -0.61 25.80 -17.10
N SER A 434 -1.22 25.29 -16.03
CA SER A 434 -2.66 25.42 -15.81
C SER A 434 -3.02 26.86 -15.41
N GLU A 435 -4.26 27.27 -15.64
CA GLU A 435 -4.75 28.59 -15.21
C GLU A 435 -4.56 28.79 -13.71
N ARG A 436 -4.89 27.78 -12.91
CA ARG A 436 -4.76 27.78 -11.44
C ARG A 436 -3.30 27.95 -11.01
N SER A 437 -2.31 27.39 -11.74
CA SER A 437 -0.90 27.60 -11.46
C SER A 437 -0.45 29.05 -11.66
N PHE A 438 -0.95 29.72 -12.71
CA PHE A 438 -0.68 31.15 -12.94
C PHE A 438 -1.35 32.02 -11.87
N GLN A 439 -2.57 31.70 -11.45
CA GLN A 439 -3.25 32.39 -10.37
C GLN A 439 -2.44 32.33 -9.06
N LEU A 440 -1.91 31.16 -8.71
CA LEU A 440 -1.04 31.00 -7.54
C LEU A 440 0.21 31.87 -7.60
N ILE A 441 0.91 31.84 -8.76
CA ILE A 441 2.11 32.64 -8.98
C ILE A 441 1.81 34.15 -8.86
N GLN A 442 0.71 34.61 -9.45
CA GLN A 442 0.29 36.02 -9.34
C GLN A 442 -0.08 36.42 -7.91
N ALA A 443 -0.83 35.55 -7.22
CA ALA A 443 -1.17 35.77 -5.81
C ALA A 443 0.08 35.83 -4.92
N ALA A 444 1.09 34.99 -5.19
CA ALA A 444 2.36 34.99 -4.46
C ALA A 444 3.15 36.32 -4.65
N GLY A 445 3.24 36.81 -5.89
CA GLY A 445 3.86 38.10 -6.17
C GLY A 445 3.09 39.28 -5.55
N SER A 446 1.76 39.19 -5.47
CA SER A 446 0.95 40.21 -4.80
C SER A 446 1.11 40.20 -3.30
N ALA A 447 1.03 39.02 -2.66
CA ALA A 447 1.27 38.85 -1.22
C ALA A 447 2.65 39.36 -0.80
N ALA A 448 3.68 39.02 -1.59
CA ALA A 448 5.06 39.42 -1.31
C ALA A 448 5.25 40.95 -1.38
N ARG A 449 4.65 41.64 -2.36
CA ARG A 449 4.68 43.11 -2.42
C ARG A 449 3.99 43.73 -1.23
N ASP A 450 2.81 43.24 -0.84
CA ASP A 450 2.07 43.74 0.29
C ASP A 450 2.84 43.52 1.61
N LEU A 451 3.54 42.41 1.76
CA LEU A 451 4.39 42.08 2.91
C LEU A 451 5.65 42.98 2.96
N ALA A 452 6.33 43.16 1.84
CA ALA A 452 7.55 43.99 1.76
C ALA A 452 7.28 45.49 2.11
N ASP A 453 6.08 45.96 1.85
CA ASP A 453 5.67 47.34 2.18
C ASP A 453 4.98 47.44 3.57
N ALA A 454 4.74 46.31 4.25
CA ALA A 454 4.01 46.30 5.53
C ALA A 454 4.88 46.75 6.71
N PRO A 455 4.35 47.49 7.69
CA PRO A 455 5.09 47.86 8.89
C PRO A 455 5.30 46.62 9.79
N GLU A 456 6.50 46.52 10.36
CA GLU A 456 6.82 45.51 11.35
C GLU A 456 6.42 45.95 12.78
N HIS A 457 6.09 44.96 13.59
CA HIS A 457 5.68 45.13 14.97
C HIS A 457 6.34 44.08 15.85
N ALA A 458 6.44 44.37 17.16
CA ALA A 458 6.95 43.41 18.14
C ALA A 458 6.17 42.10 18.09
N LEU A 459 6.92 41.02 18.15
CA LEU A 459 6.45 39.65 17.93
C LEU A 459 6.21 38.93 19.26
N ARG A 460 5.04 38.31 19.39
CA ARG A 460 4.71 37.36 20.47
C ARG A 460 4.09 36.10 19.86
N MET A 461 4.31 34.99 20.49
CA MET A 461 3.74 33.71 20.05
C MET A 461 3.26 32.88 21.25
N GLY A 462 2.17 32.18 21.08
CA GLY A 462 1.72 31.11 21.97
C GLY A 462 1.35 29.87 21.17
N VAL A 463 1.50 28.71 21.79
CA VAL A 463 1.26 27.43 21.14
C VAL A 463 0.47 26.48 22.04
N ALA A 464 -0.34 25.65 21.43
CA ALA A 464 -1.05 24.56 22.12
C ALA A 464 -1.20 23.35 21.19
N TRP A 465 -1.36 22.18 21.79
CA TRP A 465 -1.41 20.94 21.07
C TRP A 465 -2.23 19.89 21.84
N ASP A 466 -2.94 19.05 21.09
CA ASP A 466 -3.67 17.88 21.58
C ASP A 466 -3.43 16.70 20.62
N PRO A 467 -2.88 15.56 21.07
CA PRO A 467 -2.72 14.37 20.24
C PRO A 467 -4.05 13.74 19.84
N THR A 468 -5.14 14.12 20.50
CA THR A 468 -6.50 13.61 20.36
C THR A 468 -6.65 12.12 20.69
N ASP A 469 -7.89 11.64 20.81
CA ASP A 469 -8.19 10.21 20.97
C ASP A 469 -8.45 9.50 19.61
N TRP A 470 -8.51 10.27 18.52
CA TRP A 470 -8.72 9.73 17.18
C TRP A 470 -7.48 8.99 16.68
N GLN A 471 -7.73 8.02 15.82
CA GLN A 471 -6.72 7.14 15.27
C GLN A 471 -6.55 7.36 13.76
N PRO A 472 -5.49 6.87 13.14
CA PRO A 472 -5.31 6.95 11.67
C PRO A 472 -6.51 6.41 10.86
N CYS A 473 -7.26 5.43 11.37
CA CYS A 473 -8.49 4.96 10.73
C CYS A 473 -9.64 5.98 10.76
N ASP A 474 -9.57 6.99 11.63
CA ASP A 474 -10.53 8.08 11.73
C ASP A 474 -10.11 9.30 10.88
N GLY A 475 -8.98 9.22 10.18
CA GLY A 475 -8.41 10.29 9.35
C GLY A 475 -7.51 11.29 10.10
N ILE A 476 -7.12 10.99 11.35
CA ILE A 476 -6.22 11.83 12.16
C ILE A 476 -4.95 11.05 12.51
N GLY A 477 -3.81 11.63 12.18
CA GLY A 477 -2.49 11.08 12.47
C GLY A 477 -2.03 11.32 13.92
N PRO A 478 -0.84 10.76 14.28
CA PRO A 478 -0.34 10.79 15.66
C PRO A 478 -0.06 12.19 16.23
N LEU A 479 0.15 13.20 15.37
CA LEU A 479 0.40 14.56 15.84
C LEU A 479 -0.88 15.29 16.26
N GLY A 480 -2.06 14.76 15.97
CA GLY A 480 -3.35 15.34 16.37
C GLY A 480 -3.58 16.73 15.82
N VAL A 481 -3.94 17.67 16.67
CA VAL A 481 -4.22 19.06 16.34
C VAL A 481 -3.22 19.99 17.02
N ARG A 482 -2.66 20.95 16.28
CA ARG A 482 -1.68 21.92 16.74
C ARG A 482 -2.13 23.33 16.39
N VAL A 483 -2.02 24.26 17.31
CA VAL A 483 -2.38 25.67 17.09
C VAL A 483 -1.22 26.55 17.52
N ALA A 484 -0.85 27.48 16.64
CA ALA A 484 0.05 28.57 16.90
C ALA A 484 -0.69 29.90 16.77
N VAL A 485 -0.65 30.73 17.80
CA VAL A 485 -1.15 32.11 17.76
C VAL A 485 0.03 33.06 17.73
N VAL A 486 0.13 33.86 16.67
CA VAL A 486 1.16 34.89 16.48
C VAL A 486 0.49 36.27 16.68
N GLU A 487 1.03 37.07 17.59
CA GLU A 487 0.57 38.44 17.85
C GLU A 487 1.64 39.42 17.37
N THR A 488 1.26 40.29 16.42
CA THR A 488 2.09 41.37 15.88
C THR A 488 1.40 42.71 16.16
N GLY A 489 1.96 43.46 17.11
CA GLY A 489 1.30 44.68 17.59
C GLY A 489 -0.03 44.39 18.30
N THR A 490 -1.16 44.65 17.64
CA THR A 490 -2.50 44.36 18.15
C THR A 490 -3.24 43.30 17.35
N THR A 491 -2.60 42.78 16.28
CA THR A 491 -3.20 41.80 15.36
C THR A 491 -2.83 40.39 15.79
N ARG A 492 -3.82 39.49 15.92
CA ARG A 492 -3.65 38.08 16.26
C ARG A 492 -3.95 37.20 15.07
N THR A 493 -3.03 36.34 14.77
CA THR A 493 -3.09 35.39 13.67
C THR A 493 -3.02 33.97 14.22
N ALA A 494 -3.97 33.11 13.86
CA ALA A 494 -3.92 31.68 14.22
C ALA A 494 -3.54 30.80 13.02
N TYR A 495 -2.56 29.95 13.21
CA TYR A 495 -2.20 28.86 12.32
C TYR A 495 -2.62 27.54 12.95
N VAL A 496 -3.61 26.88 12.36
CA VAL A 496 -4.12 25.58 12.81
C VAL A 496 -3.55 24.50 11.90
N LEU A 497 -2.90 23.51 12.48
CA LEU A 497 -2.36 22.34 11.75
C LEU A 497 -3.03 21.08 12.27
N ILE A 498 -3.64 20.32 11.37
CA ILE A 498 -4.28 19.04 11.67
C ILE A 498 -3.47 17.93 11.00
N ASP A 499 -3.06 16.94 11.77
CA ASP A 499 -2.33 15.79 11.24
C ASP A 499 -3.29 14.87 10.51
N GLY A 500 -3.43 15.05 9.23
CA GLY A 500 -4.33 14.32 8.36
C GLY A 500 -3.92 14.45 6.90
N ASN A 501 -4.58 13.72 6.00
CA ASN A 501 -4.31 13.86 4.58
C ASN A 501 -4.89 15.19 4.06
N ASN A 502 -6.09 15.20 3.55
CA ASN A 502 -6.78 16.42 3.14
C ASN A 502 -8.02 16.66 4.03
N MET A 503 -8.84 17.64 3.74
CA MET A 503 -9.98 18.02 4.57
C MET A 503 -11.29 18.04 3.77
N GLU A 504 -12.36 17.56 4.39
CA GLU A 504 -13.71 17.61 3.84
C GLU A 504 -14.15 19.05 3.52
N PRO A 505 -14.77 19.27 2.34
CA PRO A 505 -15.24 20.60 1.94
C PRO A 505 -16.21 21.22 2.93
N GLY A 506 -15.96 22.48 3.29
CA GLY A 506 -16.76 23.24 4.26
C GLY A 506 -16.31 23.12 5.72
N LEU A 507 -15.46 22.14 6.04
CA LEU A 507 -14.93 22.00 7.41
C LEU A 507 -13.95 23.13 7.74
N ARG A 508 -13.08 23.53 6.79
CA ARG A 508 -12.18 24.68 6.95
C ARG A 508 -12.94 25.94 7.32
N GLU A 509 -13.99 26.30 6.58
CA GLU A 509 -14.79 27.49 6.81
C GLU A 509 -15.42 27.48 8.22
N ARG A 510 -15.93 26.33 8.64
CA ARG A 510 -16.48 26.15 9.99
C ARG A 510 -15.42 26.37 11.08
N LEU A 511 -14.21 25.87 10.90
CA LEU A 511 -13.12 26.06 11.86
C LEU A 511 -12.68 27.52 11.91
N LEU A 512 -12.54 28.18 10.76
CA LEU A 512 -12.21 29.62 10.68
C LEU A 512 -13.25 30.49 11.34
N ASP A 513 -14.55 30.24 11.14
CA ASP A 513 -15.65 30.95 11.79
C ASP A 513 -15.59 30.80 13.32
N ALA A 514 -15.31 29.60 13.81
CA ALA A 514 -15.20 29.33 15.24
C ALA A 514 -14.02 30.06 15.89
N VAL A 515 -12.83 30.00 15.25
CA VAL A 515 -11.61 30.68 15.70
C VAL A 515 -11.77 32.21 15.68
N GLY A 516 -12.39 32.76 14.64
CA GLY A 516 -12.67 34.22 14.53
C GLY A 516 -13.50 34.77 15.68
N GLY A 517 -14.35 33.94 16.32
CA GLY A 517 -15.13 34.31 17.50
C GLY A 517 -14.31 34.54 18.78
N LEU A 518 -13.01 34.15 18.80
CA LEU A 518 -12.13 34.18 19.98
C LEU A 518 -11.23 35.44 20.05
N GLY A 519 -11.47 36.44 19.21
CA GLY A 519 -10.60 37.62 19.14
C GLY A 519 -9.32 37.38 18.34
N ILE A 520 -9.36 36.43 17.43
CA ILE A 520 -8.38 36.21 16.40
C ILE A 520 -8.79 36.98 15.15
N ASP A 521 -7.92 37.85 14.66
CA ASP A 521 -8.19 38.71 13.50
C ASP A 521 -8.07 37.97 12.18
N HIS A 522 -7.11 37.04 12.12
CA HIS A 522 -6.80 36.24 10.92
C HIS A 522 -6.51 34.82 11.29
N ALA A 523 -6.91 33.87 10.46
CA ALA A 523 -6.56 32.46 10.66
C ALA A 523 -6.43 31.70 9.33
N GLU A 524 -5.66 30.60 9.36
CA GLU A 524 -5.66 29.61 8.30
C GLU A 524 -5.53 28.19 8.90
N VAL A 525 -6.19 27.23 8.23
CA VAL A 525 -6.17 25.81 8.62
C VAL A 525 -5.39 25.03 7.57
N MET A 526 -4.46 24.21 8.02
CA MET A 526 -3.59 23.40 7.19
C MET A 526 -3.66 21.94 7.63
N THR A 527 -3.30 21.03 6.72
CA THR A 527 -3.01 19.63 7.05
C THR A 527 -1.53 19.33 6.86
N THR A 528 -1.09 18.19 7.39
CA THR A 528 0.27 17.68 7.19
C THR A 528 0.41 16.85 5.93
N ASP A 529 -0.71 16.51 5.28
CA ASP A 529 -0.84 15.49 4.26
C ASP A 529 -0.23 14.13 4.68
N THR A 530 -0.34 13.78 5.95
CA THR A 530 0.21 12.50 6.42
C THR A 530 -0.44 11.32 5.71
N HIS A 531 0.40 10.42 5.17
CA HIS A 531 -0.06 9.19 4.55
C HIS A 531 -0.20 8.01 5.53
N ILE A 532 0.07 8.21 6.82
CA ILE A 532 -0.25 7.23 7.88
C ILE A 532 -1.73 6.90 7.90
N VAL A 533 -2.59 7.88 7.59
CA VAL A 533 -4.05 7.70 7.50
C VAL A 533 -4.48 6.99 6.21
N ASN A 534 -3.61 6.83 5.21
CA ASN A 534 -3.90 6.17 3.94
C ASN A 534 -3.80 4.64 4.08
N THR A 535 -4.67 4.06 4.90
CA THR A 535 -4.78 2.61 5.10
C THR A 535 -6.06 2.08 4.47
N VAL A 536 -6.12 0.76 4.29
CA VAL A 536 -7.30 0.07 3.71
C VAL A 536 -8.58 0.27 4.54
N GLU A 537 -8.45 0.66 5.80
CA GLU A 537 -9.54 0.77 6.77
C GLU A 537 -9.95 2.21 7.08
N SER A 538 -9.23 3.21 6.57
CA SER A 538 -9.44 4.62 6.90
C SER A 538 -10.28 5.37 5.87
N SER A 539 -10.99 6.40 6.38
CA SER A 539 -11.50 7.51 5.57
C SER A 539 -10.42 8.59 5.59
N ASN A 540 -9.71 8.76 4.49
CA ASN A 540 -8.44 9.51 4.46
C ASN A 540 -8.56 11.00 4.82
N GLN A 541 -9.71 11.64 4.55
CA GLN A 541 -9.88 13.07 4.82
C GLN A 541 -10.22 13.36 6.27
N VAL A 542 -9.69 14.46 6.78
CA VAL A 542 -10.10 15.06 8.03
C VAL A 542 -11.58 15.46 7.95
N GLY A 543 -12.38 14.97 8.86
CA GLY A 543 -13.82 15.22 8.90
C GLY A 543 -14.70 14.15 8.25
N ALA A 544 -14.14 13.21 7.50
CA ALA A 544 -14.92 12.15 6.85
C ALA A 544 -15.48 11.12 7.86
N ALA A 545 -14.72 10.76 8.89
CA ALA A 545 -15.08 9.75 9.88
C ALA A 545 -15.28 10.29 11.30
N ILE A 546 -15.04 11.58 11.53
CA ILE A 546 -15.14 12.22 12.85
C ILE A 546 -16.25 13.26 12.91
N ASP A 547 -16.76 13.54 14.11
CA ASP A 547 -17.74 14.61 14.33
C ASP A 547 -17.09 15.99 14.22
N TRP A 548 -17.59 16.81 13.31
CA TRP A 548 -17.09 18.15 13.06
C TRP A 548 -17.23 19.08 14.28
N GLY A 549 -18.27 18.86 15.11
CA GLY A 549 -18.46 19.61 16.35
C GLY A 549 -17.34 19.32 17.34
N ALA A 550 -17.03 18.05 17.56
CA ALA A 550 -15.96 17.64 18.44
C ALA A 550 -14.59 18.19 18.00
N LEU A 551 -14.28 18.14 16.68
CA LEU A 551 -13.04 18.73 16.15
C LEU A 551 -13.04 20.26 16.34
N THR A 552 -14.17 20.93 16.11
CA THR A 552 -14.29 22.38 16.33
C THR A 552 -14.02 22.73 17.80
N ASP A 553 -14.57 21.96 18.74
CA ASP A 553 -14.36 22.19 20.18
C ASP A 553 -12.87 22.04 20.58
N VAL A 554 -12.16 21.06 20.01
CA VAL A 554 -10.70 20.87 20.20
C VAL A 554 -9.94 22.09 19.66
N VAL A 555 -10.22 22.53 18.43
CA VAL A 555 -9.53 23.68 17.81
C VAL A 555 -9.79 24.96 18.61
N VAL A 556 -11.02 25.19 19.08
CA VAL A 556 -11.39 26.34 19.92
C VAL A 556 -10.60 26.32 21.24
N ALA A 557 -10.61 25.18 21.95
CA ALA A 557 -9.89 25.03 23.21
C ALA A 557 -8.38 25.24 23.06
N LEU A 558 -7.78 24.73 21.98
CA LEU A 558 -6.37 24.92 21.69
C LEU A 558 -6.06 26.38 21.28
N THR A 559 -6.95 27.06 20.57
CA THR A 559 -6.78 28.48 20.23
C THR A 559 -6.81 29.36 21.47
N GLU A 560 -7.71 29.08 22.41
CA GLU A 560 -7.76 29.77 23.71
C GLU A 560 -6.47 29.51 24.52
N ALA A 561 -6.04 28.25 24.60
CA ALA A 561 -4.81 27.87 25.31
C ALA A 561 -3.57 28.52 24.69
N ALA A 562 -3.44 28.53 23.37
CA ALA A 562 -2.35 29.20 22.66
C ALA A 562 -2.39 30.74 22.85
N THR A 563 -3.58 31.31 22.94
CA THR A 563 -3.72 32.75 23.25
C THR A 563 -3.27 33.06 24.67
N ASP A 564 -3.57 32.23 25.64
CA ASP A 564 -3.12 32.36 27.02
C ASP A 564 -1.59 32.14 27.19
N ASP A 565 -0.99 31.38 26.28
CA ASP A 565 0.46 31.07 26.23
C ASP A 565 1.29 32.16 25.49
N LEU A 566 0.69 33.27 25.06
CA LEU A 566 1.39 34.34 24.34
C LEU A 566 2.53 34.96 25.17
N GLU A 567 3.74 34.86 24.66
CA GLU A 567 4.96 35.45 25.24
C GLU A 567 5.85 36.05 24.14
N PRO A 568 6.78 36.99 24.50
CA PRO A 568 7.71 37.57 23.53
C PRO A 568 8.63 36.48 22.94
N VAL A 569 8.75 36.47 21.62
CA VAL A 569 9.63 35.56 20.88
C VAL A 569 10.43 36.29 19.81
N GLU A 570 11.48 35.63 19.34
CA GLU A 570 12.21 35.97 18.13
C GLU A 570 11.94 34.88 17.09
N ALA A 571 11.86 35.26 15.83
CA ALA A 571 11.66 34.34 14.72
C ALA A 571 12.75 34.49 13.65
N GLY A 572 12.96 33.45 12.87
CA GLY A 572 13.83 33.52 11.72
C GLY A 572 13.65 32.31 10.81
N VAL A 573 14.04 32.49 9.56
CA VAL A 573 13.88 31.48 8.50
C VAL A 573 15.25 31.13 7.94
N ALA A 574 15.46 29.85 7.61
CA ALA A 574 16.60 29.41 6.83
C ALA A 574 16.24 28.20 5.97
N THR A 575 16.99 28.02 4.90
CA THR A 575 16.80 26.90 3.97
C THR A 575 18.11 26.15 3.77
N GLU A 576 18.04 24.83 3.79
CA GLU A 576 19.09 23.93 3.36
C GLU A 576 18.61 23.05 2.20
N ARG A 577 19.51 22.37 1.52
CA ARG A 577 19.19 21.46 0.44
C ARG A 577 19.47 20.02 0.85
N ALA A 578 18.52 19.14 0.63
CA ALA A 578 18.68 17.71 0.83
C ALA A 578 18.73 16.99 -0.53
N GLU A 579 19.63 16.01 -0.64
CA GLU A 579 19.67 15.07 -1.76
C GLU A 579 18.93 13.82 -1.34
N VAL A 580 17.80 13.52 -1.98
CA VAL A 580 16.91 12.41 -1.65
C VAL A 580 16.51 11.64 -2.89
N THR A 581 16.10 10.39 -2.71
CA THR A 581 15.52 9.58 -3.78
C THR A 581 13.99 9.65 -3.71
N VAL A 582 13.38 10.08 -4.81
CA VAL A 582 11.93 10.22 -4.96
C VAL A 582 11.42 9.33 -6.09
N PHE A 583 10.10 9.20 -6.24
CA PHE A 583 9.52 8.43 -7.34
C PHE A 583 9.94 8.98 -8.71
N GLY A 584 9.99 10.30 -8.85
CA GLY A 584 10.31 10.94 -10.13
C GLY A 584 9.08 11.17 -11.01
N ASN A 585 9.31 11.95 -12.07
CA ASN A 585 8.24 12.46 -12.93
C ASN A 585 7.43 11.35 -13.59
N ASP A 586 6.10 11.45 -13.54
CA ASP A 586 5.11 10.54 -14.14
C ASP A 586 5.21 9.06 -13.66
N ARG A 587 6.01 8.75 -12.61
CA ARG A 587 6.19 7.36 -12.14
C ARG A 587 4.95 6.83 -11.44
N THR A 588 4.29 7.63 -10.65
CA THR A 588 3.07 7.24 -9.93
C THR A 588 1.94 6.91 -10.91
N GLU A 589 1.70 7.78 -11.90
CA GLU A 589 0.70 7.52 -12.95
C GLU A 589 1.09 6.35 -13.84
N THR A 590 2.38 6.22 -14.16
CA THR A 590 2.88 5.08 -14.94
C THR A 590 2.67 3.77 -14.20
N LEU A 591 2.96 3.71 -12.90
CA LEU A 591 2.71 2.53 -12.05
C LEU A 591 1.21 2.20 -11.99
N ALA A 592 0.36 3.19 -11.73
CA ALA A 592 -1.09 3.02 -11.68
C ALA A 592 -1.65 2.52 -13.04
N SER A 593 -1.21 3.13 -14.14
CA SER A 593 -1.59 2.73 -15.49
C SER A 593 -1.16 1.29 -15.82
N HIS A 594 0.07 0.89 -15.45
CA HIS A 594 0.56 -0.46 -15.65
C HIS A 594 -0.18 -1.47 -14.77
N ALA A 595 -0.48 -1.13 -13.50
CA ALA A 595 -1.27 -1.97 -12.62
C ALA A 595 -2.69 -2.21 -13.20
N ASN A 596 -3.37 -1.16 -13.63
CA ASN A 596 -4.68 -1.26 -14.29
C ASN A 596 -4.62 -2.09 -15.58
N ALA A 597 -3.60 -1.91 -16.40
CA ALA A 597 -3.40 -2.70 -17.62
C ALA A 597 -3.18 -4.19 -17.30
N VAL A 598 -2.41 -4.51 -16.26
CA VAL A 598 -2.20 -5.90 -15.80
C VAL A 598 -3.50 -6.52 -15.33
N ILE A 599 -4.33 -5.79 -14.60
CA ILE A 599 -5.63 -6.29 -14.13
C ILE A 599 -6.56 -6.55 -15.33
N ALA A 600 -6.71 -5.57 -16.22
CA ALA A 600 -7.60 -5.67 -17.37
C ALA A 600 -7.15 -6.75 -18.38
N MET A 601 -5.86 -6.78 -18.72
CA MET A 601 -5.29 -7.76 -19.64
C MET A 601 -5.11 -9.13 -18.98
N GLY A 602 -4.74 -9.16 -17.69
CA GLY A 602 -4.49 -10.37 -16.94
C GLY A 602 -5.69 -11.30 -16.91
N GLY A 603 -6.89 -10.76 -16.69
CA GLY A 603 -8.14 -11.51 -16.76
C GLY A 603 -8.39 -12.15 -18.14
N ALA A 604 -8.18 -11.40 -19.21
CA ALA A 604 -8.35 -11.90 -20.58
C ALA A 604 -7.30 -12.97 -20.94
N VAL A 605 -6.03 -12.73 -20.60
CA VAL A 605 -4.94 -13.70 -20.86
C VAL A 605 -5.13 -14.96 -20.02
N ALA A 606 -5.57 -14.84 -18.75
CA ALA A 606 -5.89 -15.98 -17.90
C ALA A 606 -7.05 -16.81 -18.50
N GLY A 607 -8.10 -16.15 -18.96
CA GLY A 607 -9.23 -16.82 -19.63
C GLY A 607 -8.79 -17.61 -20.88
N LEU A 608 -7.95 -17.00 -21.71
CA LEU A 608 -7.38 -17.68 -22.89
C LEU A 608 -6.47 -18.86 -22.50
N ALA A 609 -5.63 -18.69 -21.47
CA ALA A 609 -4.77 -19.74 -20.96
C ALA A 609 -5.57 -20.93 -20.42
N VAL A 610 -6.64 -20.68 -19.65
CA VAL A 610 -7.56 -21.70 -19.15
C VAL A 610 -8.25 -22.43 -20.31
N LEU A 611 -8.78 -21.69 -21.30
CA LEU A 611 -9.46 -22.27 -22.45
C LEU A 611 -8.49 -23.15 -23.27
N ALA A 612 -7.29 -22.67 -23.55
CA ALA A 612 -6.26 -23.44 -24.25
C ALA A 612 -5.89 -24.71 -23.49
N THR A 613 -5.68 -24.58 -22.18
CA THR A 613 -5.29 -25.69 -21.31
C THR A 613 -6.39 -26.76 -21.26
N VAL A 614 -7.67 -26.37 -21.11
CA VAL A 614 -8.81 -27.30 -21.14
C VAL A 614 -8.92 -27.97 -22.51
N THR A 615 -8.81 -27.20 -23.59
CA THR A 615 -8.89 -27.76 -24.96
C THR A 615 -7.80 -28.78 -25.22
N ILE A 616 -6.55 -28.46 -24.86
CA ILE A 616 -5.41 -29.39 -25.02
C ILE A 616 -5.61 -30.62 -24.14
N SER A 617 -6.08 -30.47 -22.91
CA SER A 617 -6.35 -31.60 -22.01
C SER A 617 -7.39 -32.56 -22.59
N VAL A 618 -8.50 -32.01 -23.08
CA VAL A 618 -9.53 -32.80 -23.77
C VAL A 618 -8.94 -33.55 -24.96
N LEU A 619 -8.16 -32.88 -25.80
CA LEU A 619 -7.51 -33.51 -26.95
C LEU A 619 -6.55 -34.64 -26.53
N VAL A 620 -5.73 -34.42 -25.50
CA VAL A 620 -4.80 -35.43 -24.99
C VAL A 620 -5.55 -36.67 -24.50
N PHE A 621 -6.61 -36.48 -23.68
CA PHE A 621 -7.41 -37.62 -23.19
C PHE A 621 -8.23 -38.33 -24.26
N PHE A 622 -8.58 -37.67 -25.37
CA PHE A 622 -9.23 -38.33 -26.50
C PHE A 622 -8.23 -39.11 -27.40
N LEU A 623 -6.95 -38.78 -27.34
CA LEU A 623 -5.90 -39.42 -28.16
C LEU A 623 -5.15 -40.51 -27.41
N THR A 624 -5.24 -40.58 -26.07
CA THR A 624 -4.62 -41.62 -25.23
C THR A 624 -5.64 -42.61 -24.72
#